data_71b26a6661ede996b962cf19049ebb29
#
_entry.id   71b26a6661ede996b962cf19049ebb29
#
_cell.length_a   1.000
_cell.length_b   1.000
_cell.length_c   1.000
_cell.angle_alpha   90.00
_cell.angle_beta   90.00
_cell.angle_gamma   90.00
#
_symmetry.space_group_name_H-M   'P 1'
#
loop_
_entity.id
_entity.type
_entity.pdbx_description
1 polymer ?
#
loop_
_entity_poly.entity_id
_entity_poly.type
_entity_poly.pdbx_seq_one_letter_code
_entity_poly.pdbx_strand_id
1 'polypeptide(L)'
;MKKLEVFKRGFLDVIPLTIPVIPFGVIYGVIGVEIGLSPLVTFAMSFIIFAGSSQIAFAQLYTAGASPLVMIGSVAAINSRHFLYSAVLAPYLNKLNLYWRVILSYLMTDQAFSVSLSYFKKNKKNTH
;
A
#
# COMPACT_ATOMS: atom_id res chain seq x y z
N MET A 1 1.64 23.72 14.74
CA MET A 1 2.80 22.78 14.66
C MET A 1 3.64 23.10 13.43
N LYS A 2 4.95 23.09 13.56
CA LYS A 2 5.86 23.26 12.41
C LYS A 2 5.72 22.06 11.48
N LYS A 3 5.78 22.26 10.17
CA LYS A 3 5.65 21.18 9.16
C LYS A 3 6.56 19.97 9.44
N LEU A 4 7.75 20.24 9.95
CA LEU A 4 8.74 19.22 10.31
C LEU A 4 8.29 18.33 11.49
N GLU A 5 7.58 18.88 12.45
CA GLU A 5 7.06 18.13 13.61
C GLU A 5 5.95 17.16 13.18
N VAL A 6 5.07 17.60 12.28
CA VAL A 6 4.02 16.76 11.71
C VAL A 6 4.64 15.60 10.93
N PHE A 7 5.67 15.90 10.13
CA PHE A 7 6.37 14.87 9.36
C PHE A 7 7.07 13.85 10.27
N LYS A 8 7.83 14.30 11.27
CA LYS A 8 8.49 13.41 12.24
C LYS A 8 7.50 12.53 12.98
N ARG A 9 6.38 13.10 13.40
CA ARG A 9 5.32 12.34 14.09
C ARG A 9 4.73 11.27 13.18
N GLY A 10 4.34 11.62 11.95
CA GLY A 10 3.81 10.65 10.99
C GLY A 10 4.80 9.52 10.70
N PHE A 11 6.09 9.84 10.59
CA PHE A 11 7.15 8.85 10.40
C PHE A 11 7.24 7.88 11.59
N LEU A 12 7.25 8.40 12.81
CA LEU A 12 7.30 7.58 14.02
C LEU A 12 6.04 6.71 14.21
N ASP A 13 4.88 7.25 13.85
CA ASP A 13 3.60 6.52 13.94
C ASP A 13 3.51 5.36 12.92
N VAL A 14 4.23 5.45 11.79
CA VAL A 14 4.28 4.39 10.77
C VAL A 14 5.25 3.27 11.14
N ILE A 15 6.35 3.55 11.84
CA ILE A 15 7.40 2.56 12.16
C ILE A 15 6.83 1.25 12.74
N PRO A 16 6.00 1.26 13.80
CA PRO A 16 5.47 0.02 14.38
C PRO A 16 4.58 -0.75 13.40
N LEU A 17 3.95 -0.08 12.44
CA LEU A 17 3.12 -0.71 11.42
C LEU A 17 3.94 -1.31 10.27
N THR A 18 5.20 -0.92 10.12
CA THR A 18 6.11 -1.47 9.10
C THR A 18 6.87 -2.71 9.58
N ILE A 19 6.96 -2.93 10.88
CA ILE A 19 7.67 -4.10 11.44
C ILE A 19 7.16 -5.42 10.86
N PRO A 20 5.83 -5.70 10.79
CA PRO A 20 5.32 -6.92 10.19
C PRO A 20 5.57 -7.05 8.68
N VAL A 21 5.86 -5.95 8.01
CA VAL A 21 6.12 -5.94 6.55
C VAL A 21 7.48 -6.58 6.23
N ILE A 22 8.45 -6.48 7.14
CA ILE A 22 9.80 -7.03 6.95
C ILE A 22 9.76 -8.55 6.77
N PRO A 23 9.24 -9.36 7.72
CA PRO A 23 9.15 -10.81 7.54
C PRO A 23 8.26 -11.19 6.36
N PHE A 24 7.20 -10.43 6.09
CA PHE A 24 6.36 -10.64 4.93
C PHE A 24 7.14 -10.49 3.61
N GLY A 25 7.94 -9.43 3.49
CA GLY A 25 8.79 -9.21 2.30
C GLY A 25 9.80 -10.32 2.07
N VAL A 26 10.40 -10.85 3.14
CA VAL A 26 11.32 -12.01 3.07
C VAL A 26 10.58 -13.25 2.57
N ILE A 27 9.41 -13.56 3.13
CA ILE A 27 8.59 -14.71 2.72
C ILE A 27 8.19 -14.59 1.24
N TYR A 28 7.71 -13.42 0.82
CA TYR A 28 7.35 -13.19 -0.57
C TYR A 28 8.55 -13.34 -1.52
N GLY A 29 9.72 -12.83 -1.13
CA GLY A 29 10.96 -12.97 -1.90
C GLY A 29 11.33 -14.43 -2.13
N VAL A 30 11.26 -15.26 -1.09
CA VAL A 30 11.53 -16.71 -1.16
C VAL A 30 10.49 -17.37 -2.08
N ILE A 31 9.20 -17.15 -1.87
CA ILE A 31 8.14 -17.73 -2.69
C ILE A 31 8.32 -17.35 -4.17
N GLY A 32 8.62 -16.07 -4.45
CA GLY A 32 8.81 -15.61 -5.83
C GLY A 32 9.92 -16.36 -6.57
N VAL A 33 11.03 -16.61 -5.90
CA VAL A 33 12.14 -17.37 -6.49
C VAL A 33 11.79 -18.87 -6.61
N GLU A 34 11.14 -19.46 -5.61
CA GLU A 34 10.73 -20.87 -5.63
C GLU A 34 9.75 -21.19 -6.76
N ILE A 35 8.84 -20.29 -7.10
CA ILE A 35 7.90 -20.48 -8.23
C ILE A 35 8.53 -20.18 -9.59
N GLY A 36 9.85 -19.92 -9.64
CA GLY A 36 10.59 -19.72 -10.87
C GLY A 36 10.62 -18.31 -11.43
N LEU A 37 10.17 -17.31 -10.67
CA LEU A 37 10.37 -15.92 -11.03
C LEU A 37 11.83 -15.51 -10.79
N SER A 38 12.40 -14.74 -11.71
CA SER A 38 13.73 -14.20 -11.46
C SER A 38 13.72 -13.24 -10.27
N PRO A 39 14.81 -13.13 -9.50
CA PRO A 39 14.87 -12.18 -8.37
C PRO A 39 14.54 -10.74 -8.78
N LEU A 40 14.95 -10.34 -9.98
CA LEU A 40 14.65 -9.01 -10.51
C LEU A 40 13.14 -8.80 -10.74
N VAL A 41 12.46 -9.80 -11.30
CA VAL A 41 11.00 -9.73 -11.53
C VAL A 41 10.26 -9.72 -10.20
N THR A 42 10.65 -10.58 -9.25
CA THR A 42 10.07 -10.62 -7.91
C THR A 42 10.20 -9.27 -7.20
N PHE A 43 11.36 -8.65 -7.30
CA PHE A 43 11.60 -7.31 -6.76
C PHE A 43 10.77 -6.23 -7.48
N ALA A 44 10.76 -6.23 -8.81
CA ALA A 44 10.01 -5.26 -9.61
C ALA A 44 8.50 -5.32 -9.34
N MET A 45 7.95 -6.50 -9.06
CA MET A 45 6.55 -6.66 -8.70
C MET A 45 6.18 -5.91 -7.41
N SER A 46 7.12 -5.68 -6.50
CA SER A 46 6.88 -4.89 -5.29
C SER A 46 6.60 -3.41 -5.59
N PHE A 47 7.00 -2.91 -6.74
CA PHE A 47 6.65 -1.55 -7.20
C PHE A 47 5.32 -1.49 -7.97
N ILE A 48 4.90 -2.59 -8.56
CA ILE A 48 3.67 -2.67 -9.36
C ILE A 48 2.48 -3.11 -8.49
N ILE A 49 2.71 -4.09 -7.62
CA ILE A 49 1.70 -4.67 -6.74
C ILE A 49 2.02 -4.27 -5.29
N PHE A 50 1.47 -3.15 -4.86
CA PHE A 50 1.75 -2.57 -3.53
C PHE A 50 1.16 -3.34 -2.36
N ALA A 51 0.23 -4.23 -2.60
CA ALA A 51 -0.47 -4.94 -1.54
C ALA A 51 0.11 -6.34 -1.38
N GLY A 52 0.62 -6.64 -0.20
CA GLY A 52 1.20 -7.94 0.10
C GLY A 52 0.25 -9.10 -0.13
N SER A 53 -1.03 -8.95 0.20
CA SER A 53 -2.05 -9.96 -0.10
C SER A 53 -2.21 -10.23 -1.60
N SER A 54 -2.09 -9.20 -2.44
CA SER A 54 -2.14 -9.34 -3.90
C SER A 54 -0.91 -10.05 -4.46
N GLN A 55 0.25 -9.83 -3.87
CA GLN A 55 1.49 -10.53 -4.25
C GLN A 55 1.40 -12.02 -3.96
N ILE A 56 0.88 -12.41 -2.78
CA ILE A 56 0.67 -13.82 -2.44
C ILE A 56 -0.39 -14.45 -3.34
N ALA A 57 -1.51 -13.77 -3.57
CA ALA A 57 -2.56 -14.25 -4.47
C ALA A 57 -2.01 -14.47 -5.89
N PHE A 58 -1.21 -13.54 -6.39
CA PHE A 58 -0.53 -13.71 -7.68
C PHE A 58 0.36 -14.94 -7.69
N ALA A 59 1.20 -15.13 -6.68
CA ALA A 59 2.10 -16.28 -6.59
C ALA A 59 1.34 -17.62 -6.56
N GLN A 60 0.25 -17.70 -5.80
CA GLN A 60 -0.60 -18.89 -5.73
C GLN A 60 -1.28 -19.20 -7.07
N LEU A 61 -1.83 -18.20 -7.74
CA LEU A 61 -2.47 -18.35 -9.03
C LEU A 61 -1.45 -18.74 -10.12
N TYR A 62 -0.26 -18.15 -10.07
CA TYR A 62 0.83 -18.52 -10.98
C TYR A 62 1.23 -19.98 -10.83
N THR A 63 1.41 -20.45 -9.59
CA THR A 63 1.73 -21.86 -9.28
C THR A 63 0.61 -22.80 -9.70
N ALA A 64 -0.65 -22.36 -9.57
CA ALA A 64 -1.82 -23.13 -10.00
C ALA A 64 -2.01 -23.17 -11.54
N GLY A 65 -1.18 -22.47 -12.30
CA GLY A 65 -1.29 -22.40 -13.75
C GLY A 65 -2.49 -21.59 -14.25
N ALA A 66 -2.95 -20.63 -13.46
CA ALA A 66 -4.07 -19.78 -13.84
C ALA A 66 -3.74 -18.94 -15.09
N SER A 67 -4.77 -18.62 -15.88
CA SER A 67 -4.59 -17.75 -17.03
C SER A 67 -4.19 -16.33 -16.62
N PRO A 68 -3.43 -15.59 -17.45
CA PRO A 68 -3.05 -14.21 -17.15
C PRO A 68 -4.24 -13.30 -16.84
N LEU A 69 -5.38 -13.53 -17.49
CA LEU A 69 -6.61 -12.76 -17.26
C LEU A 69 -7.15 -12.96 -15.84
N VAL A 70 -7.13 -14.20 -15.34
CA VAL A 70 -7.55 -14.54 -13.97
C VAL A 70 -6.59 -13.92 -12.94
N MET A 71 -5.29 -13.98 -13.19
CA MET A 71 -4.28 -13.38 -12.31
C MET A 71 -4.45 -11.86 -12.21
N ILE A 72 -4.57 -11.17 -13.35
CA ILE A 72 -4.76 -9.72 -13.40
C ILE A 72 -6.09 -9.33 -12.73
N GLY A 73 -7.17 -10.02 -13.02
CA GLY A 73 -8.49 -9.76 -12.44
C GLY A 73 -8.50 -9.93 -10.92
N SER A 74 -7.86 -10.97 -10.41
CA SER A 74 -7.76 -11.25 -8.97
C SER A 74 -6.93 -10.18 -8.24
N VAL A 75 -5.77 -9.82 -8.81
CA VAL A 75 -4.92 -8.75 -8.24
C VAL A 75 -5.66 -7.42 -8.27
N ALA A 76 -6.35 -7.08 -9.34
CA ALA A 76 -7.14 -5.86 -9.45
C ALA A 76 -8.29 -5.83 -8.43
N ALA A 77 -8.99 -6.94 -8.23
CA ALA A 77 -10.06 -7.06 -7.25
C ALA A 77 -9.54 -6.84 -5.81
N ILE A 78 -8.42 -7.45 -5.45
CA ILE A 78 -7.81 -7.28 -4.12
C ILE A 78 -7.33 -5.83 -3.93
N ASN A 79 -6.74 -5.22 -4.95
CA ASN A 79 -6.24 -3.85 -4.90
C ASN A 79 -7.36 -2.80 -4.97
N SER A 80 -8.59 -3.18 -5.27
CA SER A 80 -9.73 -2.25 -5.32
C SER A 80 -9.98 -1.50 -4.00
N ARG A 81 -9.52 -2.04 -2.87
CA ARG A 81 -9.54 -1.36 -1.57
C ARG A 81 -8.85 0.02 -1.57
N HIS A 82 -7.87 0.24 -2.46
CA HIS A 82 -7.21 1.54 -2.60
C HIS A 82 -8.16 2.63 -3.10
N PHE A 83 -9.19 2.29 -3.87
CA PHE A 83 -10.26 3.21 -4.23
C PHE A 83 -11.05 3.67 -3.00
N LEU A 84 -11.33 2.75 -2.07
CA LEU A 84 -11.99 3.09 -0.80
C LEU A 84 -11.12 4.01 0.05
N TYR A 85 -9.82 3.75 0.13
CA TYR A 85 -8.88 4.62 0.84
C TYR A 85 -8.86 6.02 0.25
N SER A 86 -8.80 6.11 -1.07
CA SER A 86 -8.84 7.39 -1.78
C SER A 86 -10.15 8.13 -1.55
N ALA A 87 -11.29 7.46 -1.57
CA ALA A 87 -12.60 8.06 -1.31
C ALA A 87 -12.69 8.61 0.12
N VAL A 88 -12.22 7.87 1.12
CA VAL A 88 -12.22 8.30 2.53
C VAL A 88 -11.30 9.50 2.78
N LEU A 89 -10.16 9.57 2.11
CA LEU A 89 -9.20 10.66 2.27
C LEU A 89 -9.45 11.85 1.32
N ALA A 90 -10.30 11.69 0.30
CA ALA A 90 -10.58 12.74 -0.69
C ALA A 90 -10.96 14.10 -0.05
N PRO A 91 -11.83 14.19 0.97
CA PRO A 91 -12.17 15.48 1.58
C PRO A 91 -10.97 16.24 2.16
N TYR A 92 -9.94 15.52 2.60
CA TYR A 92 -8.73 16.11 3.17
C TYR A 92 -7.69 16.47 2.10
N LEU A 93 -7.68 15.75 0.97
CA LEU A 93 -6.69 15.88 -0.09
C LEU A 93 -7.16 16.77 -1.25
N ASN A 94 -8.45 17.11 -1.35
CA ASN A 94 -9.02 17.90 -2.45
C ASN A 94 -8.39 19.30 -2.62
N LYS A 95 -7.80 19.84 -1.56
CA LYS A 95 -7.12 21.14 -1.58
C LYS A 95 -5.72 21.10 -2.20
N LEU A 96 -5.19 19.91 -2.46
CA LEU A 96 -3.87 19.73 -3.03
C LEU A 96 -3.93 19.78 -4.56
N ASN A 97 -2.82 20.22 -5.17
CA ASN A 97 -2.66 20.19 -6.62
C ASN A 97 -2.73 18.75 -7.14
N LEU A 98 -3.17 18.58 -8.38
CA LEU A 98 -3.33 17.26 -9.02
C LEU A 98 -2.05 16.42 -8.95
N TYR A 99 -0.88 17.01 -9.13
CA TYR A 99 0.42 16.35 -9.02
C TYR A 99 0.62 15.66 -7.66
N TRP A 100 0.39 16.37 -6.56
CA TRP A 100 0.49 15.81 -5.22
C TRP A 100 -0.57 14.76 -4.93
N ARG A 101 -1.77 14.93 -5.47
CA ARG A 101 -2.86 13.95 -5.32
C ARG A 101 -2.50 12.62 -5.98
N VAL A 102 -1.92 12.66 -7.18
CA VAL A 102 -1.47 11.45 -7.90
C VAL A 102 -0.35 10.74 -7.13
N ILE A 103 0.69 11.48 -6.69
CA ILE A 103 1.80 10.90 -5.93
C ILE A 103 1.30 10.26 -4.62
N LEU A 104 0.46 10.97 -3.87
CA LEU A 104 -0.06 10.46 -2.59
C LEU A 104 -0.98 9.25 -2.80
N SER A 105 -1.76 9.22 -3.88
CA SER A 105 -2.60 8.07 -4.22
C SER A 105 -1.75 6.84 -4.54
N TYR A 106 -0.65 7.00 -5.25
CA TYR A 106 0.29 5.92 -5.54
C TYR A 106 0.98 5.40 -4.27
N LEU A 107 1.38 6.29 -3.36
CA LEU A 107 2.06 5.93 -2.12
C LEU A 107 1.09 5.50 -0.99
N MET A 108 -0.20 5.42 -1.27
CA MET A 108 -1.21 5.08 -0.28
C MET A 108 -1.19 3.58 0.03
N THR A 109 -0.37 3.20 0.98
CA THR A 109 -0.37 1.85 1.56
C THR A 109 -1.37 1.76 2.71
N ASP A 110 -1.66 0.53 3.17
CA ASP A 110 -2.54 0.30 4.33
C ASP A 110 -2.05 1.05 5.57
N GLN A 111 -0.74 1.07 5.80
CA GLN A 111 -0.10 1.76 6.90
C GLN A 111 -0.25 3.28 6.78
N ALA A 112 0.04 3.82 5.60
CA ALA A 112 -0.09 5.25 5.33
C ALA A 112 -1.54 5.72 5.48
N PHE A 113 -2.51 4.94 5.01
CA PHE A 113 -3.94 5.21 5.19
C PHE A 113 -4.33 5.24 6.67
N SER A 114 -3.94 4.23 7.44
CA SER A 114 -4.27 4.11 8.86
C SER A 114 -3.77 5.30 9.68
N VAL A 115 -2.50 5.68 9.49
CA VAL A 115 -1.89 6.81 10.19
C VAL A 115 -2.52 8.14 9.77
N SER A 116 -2.72 8.34 8.46
CA SER A 116 -3.32 9.57 7.94
C SER A 116 -4.75 9.76 8.42
N LEU A 117 -5.57 8.72 8.39
CA LEU A 117 -6.95 8.78 8.85
C LEU A 117 -7.03 9.08 10.35
N SER A 118 -6.17 8.45 11.16
CA SER A 118 -6.09 8.69 12.60
C SER A 118 -5.72 10.14 12.90
N TYR A 119 -4.75 10.68 12.18
CA TYR A 119 -4.33 12.07 12.32
C TYR A 119 -5.45 13.06 11.96
N PHE A 120 -6.11 12.86 10.83
CA PHE A 120 -7.18 13.75 10.39
C PHE A 120 -8.40 13.70 11.31
N LYS A 121 -8.80 12.52 11.78
CA LYS A 121 -9.90 12.37 12.75
C LYS A 121 -9.60 13.06 14.05
N LYS A 122 -8.39 12.93 14.58
CA LYS A 122 -7.97 13.59 15.83
C LYS A 122 -7.98 15.11 15.73
N ASN A 123 -7.47 15.65 14.63
CA ASN A 123 -7.42 17.09 14.42
C ASN A 123 -8.81 17.70 14.16
N LYS A 124 -9.71 16.98 13.50
CA LYS A 124 -11.10 17.43 13.31
C LYS A 124 -11.86 17.54 14.64
N LYS A 125 -11.55 16.70 15.61
CA LYS A 125 -12.17 16.72 16.94
C LYS A 125 -11.69 17.88 17.82
N ASN A 126 -10.53 18.47 17.52
CA ASN A 126 -9.95 19.59 18.23
C ASN A 126 -10.37 20.97 17.67
N THR A 127 -11.20 20.99 16.64
CA THR A 127 -11.68 22.22 15.95
C THR A 127 -13.15 22.53 16.29
N HIS A 128 -13.74 21.77 17.20
CA HIS A 128 -15.02 22.01 17.87
C HIS A 128 -14.75 22.14 19.37
#